data_153fad2123400b10101ed5c428cf0b7e
#
_entry.id   153fad2123400b10101ed5c428cf0b7e
#
_cell.length_a   1.000
_cell.length_b   1.000
_cell.length_c   1.000
_cell.angle_alpha   90.00
_cell.angle_beta   90.00
_cell.angle_gamma   90.00
#
_symmetry.space_group_name_H-M   'P 1'
#
loop_
_entity.id
_entity.type
_entity.pdbx_description
1 polymer ?
#
loop_
_entity_poly.entity_id
_entity_poly.type
_entity_poly.pdbx_seq_one_letter_code
_entity_poly.pdbx_strand_id
1 'polypeptide(L)'
;VLIIKDLRTEYHVNPIGVDIPAPRLSWKMDAEGARNILQTSYHIRCARSLEALNRGFPLVWDSGEVASDRSVHVEYEGLPPGPGERIYWKVKASAGDRHSGWSEPAFWETGLMDASAWKAQWIEADLLEDPDRANPAPFLRKEFRTQKMVIKAILYVTARGLYRVHLNGVRAGDQEFTPGWTSYHKRLQYQVYDVTGMVKNGDNAIGVILGDGWYRGNIGWQGERNLYGDKTALLLQLKITFYDGSALLVFSDGSWKSSTGPILSSEIYHGEVYDARLEKRGWDLPGYDDSDWAGVLTREYGYDSLTATVGPPVRVTREIKPTAFITTPLGERVLDFGQNLAGRIQFQLLGIPGGKITLLHAEVLDKDGNFYTENLRAARQKVEYIFKGREAETYEPHFTWMGFRYVKVADYAGVIDPDRFTARVLHSGMELTGTFECSSPLVNQLQHNILWSLRGNFLDVPTDCPQRDERLGWTGDALVFAPTACFNVNAAPFFSKWLKDLYADQRQDGAVPWVVPMMLTDGGGTGWSDGYGAAGWADAAVMIPWVLYQQYGDERILMEQ
;
A
#
# COMPACT_ATOMS: atom_id res chain seq x y z
N VAL A 1 -17.08 21.45 28.83
CA VAL A 1 -15.60 21.43 28.64
C VAL A 1 -15.34 21.42 27.13
N LEU A 2 -14.27 22.08 26.66
CA LEU A 2 -13.78 21.98 25.30
C LEU A 2 -12.63 20.99 25.27
N ILE A 3 -12.72 19.96 24.44
CA ILE A 3 -11.72 18.88 24.32
C ILE A 3 -11.17 18.87 22.91
N ILE A 4 -9.86 18.77 22.79
CA ILE A 4 -9.17 18.61 21.49
C ILE A 4 -8.89 17.12 21.26
N LYS A 5 -9.23 16.63 20.08
CA LYS A 5 -9.04 15.22 19.69
C LYS A 5 -8.69 15.09 18.19
N ASP A 6 -8.35 13.87 17.76
CA ASP A 6 -8.06 13.50 16.37
C ASP A 6 -7.00 14.42 15.73
N LEU A 7 -5.82 14.49 16.37
CA LEU A 7 -4.68 15.24 15.86
C LEU A 7 -4.10 14.53 14.63
N ARG A 8 -3.93 15.26 13.52
CA ARG A 8 -3.39 14.72 12.27
C ARG A 8 -2.30 15.61 11.70
N THR A 9 -1.34 14.96 11.08
CA THR A 9 -0.32 15.58 10.26
C THR A 9 -0.47 15.06 8.83
N GLU A 10 -0.70 15.93 7.84
CA GLU A 10 -0.95 15.57 6.43
C GLU A 10 -2.01 14.46 6.29
N TYR A 11 -3.17 14.61 6.95
CA TYR A 11 -4.28 13.64 7.01
C TYR A 11 -4.06 12.38 7.87
N HIS A 12 -2.85 12.10 8.35
CA HIS A 12 -2.50 10.87 9.05
C HIS A 12 -2.33 11.07 10.56
N VAL A 13 -2.61 10.04 11.33
CA VAL A 13 -2.35 10.00 12.77
C VAL A 13 -0.93 9.49 13.01
N ASN A 14 -0.08 10.32 13.63
CA ASN A 14 1.31 9.98 13.97
C ASN A 14 2.10 9.35 12.81
N PRO A 15 2.15 9.98 11.63
CA PRO A 15 2.82 9.41 10.47
C PRO A 15 4.34 9.35 10.63
N ILE A 16 4.93 8.32 10.04
CA ILE A 16 6.38 8.22 9.82
C ILE A 16 6.66 8.23 8.31
N GLY A 17 7.76 8.86 7.90
CA GLY A 17 8.09 9.01 6.48
C GLY A 17 7.35 10.19 5.82
N VAL A 18 7.35 11.36 6.44
CA VAL A 18 6.74 12.57 5.85
C VAL A 18 7.83 13.41 5.19
N ASP A 19 7.92 13.39 3.86
CA ASP A 19 8.91 14.18 3.09
C ASP A 19 8.43 15.61 2.79
N ILE A 20 7.73 16.22 3.74
CA ILE A 20 7.23 17.59 3.64
C ILE A 20 7.89 18.43 4.73
N PRO A 21 8.70 19.45 4.38
CA PRO A 21 9.42 20.26 5.38
C PRO A 21 8.48 21.06 6.29
N ALA A 22 7.35 21.53 5.76
CA ALA A 22 6.30 22.25 6.48
C ALA A 22 4.97 21.50 6.37
N PRO A 23 4.78 20.39 7.14
CA PRO A 23 3.56 19.62 7.09
C PRO A 23 2.39 20.39 7.72
N ARG A 24 1.17 20.05 7.31
CA ARG A 24 -0.05 20.66 7.82
C ARG A 24 -0.59 19.87 9.00
N LEU A 25 -1.00 20.61 10.03
CA LEU A 25 -1.55 20.09 11.26
C LEU A 25 -3.07 20.30 11.29
N SER A 26 -3.79 19.33 11.79
CA SER A 26 -5.25 19.40 11.92
C SER A 26 -5.71 18.76 13.22
N TRP A 27 -6.82 19.23 13.76
CA TRP A 27 -7.44 18.68 14.96
C TRP A 27 -8.95 18.88 14.94
N LYS A 28 -9.66 18.11 15.77
CA LYS A 28 -11.10 18.28 16.02
C LYS A 28 -11.36 18.79 17.42
N MET A 29 -12.44 19.57 17.56
CA MET A 29 -12.95 20.01 18.85
C MET A 29 -14.22 19.25 19.21
N ASP A 30 -14.34 18.88 20.48
CA ASP A 30 -15.55 18.31 21.05
C ASP A 30 -15.99 19.18 22.24
N ALA A 31 -17.23 19.59 22.24
CA ALA A 31 -17.79 20.48 23.28
C ALA A 31 -18.92 19.81 24.07
N GLU A 32 -18.84 18.48 24.26
CA GLU A 32 -19.76 17.70 25.10
C GLU A 32 -21.25 17.95 24.80
N GLY A 33 -21.65 17.84 23.53
CA GLY A 33 -23.03 18.00 23.08
C GLY A 33 -23.49 19.43 22.84
N ALA A 34 -22.65 20.44 23.07
CA ALA A 34 -22.95 21.82 22.68
C ALA A 34 -22.89 21.94 21.15
N ARG A 35 -23.76 22.80 20.60
CA ARG A 35 -23.85 23.09 19.17
C ARG A 35 -23.37 24.50 18.85
N ASN A 36 -23.04 24.76 17.59
CA ASN A 36 -22.58 26.07 17.10
C ASN A 36 -21.34 26.60 17.85
N ILE A 37 -20.43 25.68 18.19
CA ILE A 37 -19.15 26.02 18.81
C ILE A 37 -18.13 26.17 17.70
N LEU A 38 -17.68 27.41 17.46
CA LEU A 38 -16.65 27.76 16.48
C LEU A 38 -15.38 28.16 17.23
N GLN A 39 -14.25 27.67 16.76
CA GLN A 39 -12.94 28.09 17.25
C GLN A 39 -12.74 29.59 17.03
N THR A 40 -12.15 30.24 18.01
CA THR A 40 -11.77 31.66 17.93
C THR A 40 -10.27 31.89 17.99
N SER A 41 -9.54 30.94 18.61
CA SER A 41 -8.08 30.96 18.63
C SER A 41 -7.52 29.55 18.85
N TYR A 42 -6.24 29.38 18.54
CA TYR A 42 -5.46 28.19 18.86
C TYR A 42 -4.04 28.57 19.32
N HIS A 43 -3.35 27.59 19.94
CA HIS A 43 -1.94 27.70 20.31
C HIS A 43 -1.27 26.33 20.11
N ILE A 44 -0.27 26.24 19.25
CA ILE A 44 0.48 25.01 18.92
C ILE A 44 1.86 25.09 19.54
N ARG A 45 2.36 23.96 20.05
CA ARG A 45 3.76 23.77 20.45
C ARG A 45 4.34 22.53 19.83
N CYS A 46 5.59 22.62 19.35
CA CYS A 46 6.34 21.52 18.76
C CYS A 46 7.72 21.39 19.41
N ALA A 47 8.18 20.14 19.61
CA ALA A 47 9.49 19.84 20.18
C ALA A 47 10.06 18.53 19.64
N ARG A 48 11.40 18.34 19.74
CA ARG A 48 12.09 17.10 19.33
C ARG A 48 11.95 15.93 20.31
N SER A 49 11.38 16.18 21.50
CA SER A 49 11.11 15.13 22.48
C SER A 49 9.85 15.42 23.27
N LEU A 50 9.20 14.37 23.78
CA LEU A 50 8.04 14.50 24.66
C LEU A 50 8.38 15.26 25.95
N GLU A 51 9.59 15.07 26.48
CA GLU A 51 10.04 15.78 27.68
C GLU A 51 10.10 17.28 27.45
N ALA A 52 10.73 17.73 26.35
CA ALA A 52 10.80 19.13 25.97
C ALA A 52 9.40 19.73 25.69
N LEU A 53 8.53 18.98 25.00
CA LEU A 53 7.15 19.40 24.74
C LEU A 53 6.36 19.60 26.03
N ASN A 54 6.49 18.68 27.00
CA ASN A 54 5.79 18.76 28.27
C ASN A 54 6.32 19.88 29.17
N ARG A 55 7.64 20.05 29.22
CA ARG A 55 8.31 21.13 29.95
C ARG A 55 8.05 22.50 29.30
N GLY A 56 7.78 22.53 27.98
CA GLY A 56 7.60 23.77 27.21
C GLY A 56 8.93 24.41 26.77
N PHE A 57 10.06 23.70 26.88
CA PHE A 57 11.40 24.16 26.47
C PHE A 57 12.38 22.97 26.43
N PRO A 58 13.31 22.90 25.43
CA PRO A 58 13.34 23.75 24.21
C PRO A 58 12.27 23.35 23.21
N LEU A 59 11.66 24.34 22.55
CA LEU A 59 10.69 24.14 21.48
C LEU A 59 11.32 24.41 20.12
N VAL A 60 10.86 23.70 19.09
CA VAL A 60 11.20 23.98 17.69
C VAL A 60 10.15 24.91 17.04
N TRP A 61 8.97 24.99 17.63
CA TRP A 61 7.92 25.94 17.28
C TRP A 61 7.00 26.20 18.46
N ASP A 62 6.66 27.45 18.65
CA ASP A 62 5.60 27.93 19.54
C ASP A 62 4.83 29.02 18.76
N SER A 63 3.61 28.70 18.33
CA SER A 63 2.81 29.65 17.53
C SER A 63 2.35 30.87 18.36
N GLY A 64 2.48 30.82 19.69
CA GLY A 64 1.70 31.71 20.55
C GLY A 64 0.21 31.49 20.38
N GLU A 65 -0.59 32.41 20.90
CA GLU A 65 -2.03 32.41 20.65
C GLU A 65 -2.34 33.09 19.31
N VAL A 66 -2.92 32.33 18.39
CA VAL A 66 -3.31 32.78 17.04
C VAL A 66 -4.82 32.93 16.98
N ALA A 67 -5.31 34.14 16.73
CA ALA A 67 -6.74 34.41 16.53
C ALA A 67 -7.18 33.85 15.16
N SER A 68 -7.87 32.71 15.17
CA SER A 68 -8.30 32.02 13.95
C SER A 68 -9.34 30.95 14.27
N ASP A 69 -10.27 30.74 13.37
CA ASP A 69 -11.24 29.64 13.39
C ASP A 69 -10.71 28.37 12.69
N ARG A 70 -9.53 28.44 12.08
CA ARG A 70 -8.90 27.35 11.33
C ARG A 70 -8.41 26.25 12.26
N SER A 71 -8.93 25.03 12.09
CA SER A 71 -8.53 23.82 12.83
C SER A 71 -8.06 22.69 11.90
N VAL A 72 -7.98 22.97 10.60
CA VAL A 72 -7.51 22.04 9.57
C VAL A 72 -6.43 22.71 8.73
N HIS A 73 -5.45 21.93 8.30
CA HIS A 73 -4.39 22.35 7.39
C HIS A 73 -3.60 23.59 7.86
N VAL A 74 -3.36 23.71 9.16
CA VAL A 74 -2.48 24.74 9.73
C VAL A 74 -1.04 24.34 9.44
N GLU A 75 -0.32 25.15 8.67
CA GLU A 75 1.06 24.86 8.29
C GLU A 75 2.01 24.97 9.48
N TYR A 76 2.97 24.05 9.53
CA TYR A 76 4.07 24.12 10.47
C TYR A 76 5.06 25.21 10.05
N GLU A 77 5.29 26.20 10.92
CA GLU A 77 6.18 27.35 10.68
C GLU A 77 7.45 27.31 11.54
N GLY A 78 7.74 26.17 12.13
CA GLY A 78 8.91 26.01 12.98
C GLY A 78 10.19 25.71 12.21
N LEU A 79 11.24 25.35 12.94
CA LEU A 79 12.51 24.94 12.35
C LEU A 79 12.30 23.65 11.52
N PRO A 80 12.67 23.64 10.22
CA PRO A 80 12.54 22.45 9.38
C PRO A 80 13.23 21.24 10.01
N PRO A 81 12.57 20.09 10.11
CA PRO A 81 13.19 18.88 10.62
C PRO A 81 14.18 18.29 9.59
N GLY A 82 15.24 17.65 10.09
CA GLY A 82 16.18 16.89 9.25
C GLY A 82 15.68 15.50 8.90
N PRO A 83 16.42 14.72 8.07
CA PRO A 83 16.06 13.37 7.67
C PRO A 83 15.93 12.40 8.86
N GLY A 84 14.79 11.69 8.94
CA GLY A 84 14.49 10.73 10.01
C GLY A 84 14.30 11.36 11.39
N GLU A 85 13.95 12.66 11.45
CA GLU A 85 13.71 13.38 12.69
C GLU A 85 12.23 13.32 13.09
N ARG A 86 11.97 13.05 14.38
CA ARG A 86 10.62 13.04 14.96
C ARG A 86 10.33 14.35 15.65
N ILE A 87 9.20 14.96 15.33
CA ILE A 87 8.67 16.16 15.98
C ILE A 87 7.38 15.80 16.70
N TYR A 88 7.33 16.07 17.99
CA TYR A 88 6.13 15.95 18.81
C TYR A 88 5.40 17.29 18.88
N TRP A 89 4.08 17.27 18.89
CA TRP A 89 3.28 18.48 18.95
C TRP A 89 2.01 18.30 19.77
N LYS A 90 1.50 19.41 20.27
CA LYS A 90 0.22 19.51 20.95
C LYS A 90 -0.42 20.86 20.67
N VAL A 91 -1.73 20.95 20.82
CA VAL A 91 -2.51 22.15 20.57
C VAL A 91 -3.52 22.37 21.69
N LYS A 92 -3.82 23.61 21.99
CA LYS A 92 -5.00 24.04 22.75
C LYS A 92 -5.78 25.05 21.90
N ALA A 93 -7.09 25.14 22.13
CA ALA A 93 -7.95 26.07 21.38
C ALA A 93 -8.98 26.73 22.31
N SER A 94 -9.49 27.86 21.84
CA SER A 94 -10.58 28.59 22.48
C SER A 94 -11.77 28.73 21.52
N ALA A 95 -12.96 28.83 22.09
CA ALA A 95 -14.21 29.05 21.36
C ALA A 95 -15.07 30.02 22.20
N GLY A 96 -14.91 31.30 21.98
CA GLY A 96 -15.45 32.37 22.84
C GLY A 96 -14.90 32.23 24.26
N ASP A 97 -15.77 32.12 25.25
CA ASP A 97 -15.40 31.97 26.68
C ASP A 97 -14.99 30.56 27.07
N ARG A 98 -15.00 29.61 26.14
CA ARG A 98 -14.60 28.22 26.38
C ARG A 98 -13.16 28.01 25.98
N HIS A 99 -12.38 27.39 26.86
CA HIS A 99 -10.98 27.08 26.61
C HIS A 99 -10.74 25.58 26.80
N SER A 100 -9.92 24.98 25.94
CA SER A 100 -9.43 23.62 26.15
C SER A 100 -8.17 23.63 27.02
N GLY A 101 -7.85 22.50 27.64
CA GLY A 101 -6.48 22.19 28.00
C GLY A 101 -5.61 21.91 26.78
N TRP A 102 -4.31 21.64 27.00
CA TRP A 102 -3.48 21.07 25.98
C TRP A 102 -4.00 19.69 25.58
N SER A 103 -3.99 19.38 24.28
CA SER A 103 -4.28 18.04 23.78
C SER A 103 -3.27 17.01 24.27
N GLU A 104 -3.61 15.72 24.15
CA GLU A 104 -2.59 14.67 24.15
C GLU A 104 -1.58 14.93 23.03
N PRO A 105 -0.29 14.59 23.25
CA PRO A 105 0.73 14.77 22.25
C PRO A 105 0.51 13.88 21.03
N ALA A 106 0.70 14.45 19.83
CA ALA A 106 0.88 13.71 18.58
C ALA A 106 2.31 13.90 18.06
N PHE A 107 2.66 13.20 16.98
CA PHE A 107 3.96 13.38 16.33
C PHE A 107 3.86 13.17 14.82
N TRP A 108 4.88 13.63 14.14
CA TRP A 108 5.27 13.11 12.82
C TRP A 108 6.76 12.83 12.80
N GLU A 109 7.19 11.96 11.89
CA GLU A 109 8.60 11.69 11.65
C GLU A 109 8.88 11.86 10.16
N THR A 110 9.95 12.57 9.83
CA THR A 110 10.34 12.76 8.44
C THR A 110 10.88 11.47 7.83
N GLY A 111 10.74 11.35 6.52
CA GLY A 111 11.46 10.36 5.73
C GLY A 111 12.93 10.76 5.53
N LEU A 112 13.53 10.31 4.44
CA LEU A 112 14.92 10.66 4.12
C LEU A 112 15.05 12.04 3.46
N MET A 113 13.94 12.63 3.03
CA MET A 113 13.79 14.00 2.53
C MET A 113 14.50 14.27 1.17
N ASP A 114 15.68 13.72 0.96
CA ASP A 114 16.44 13.93 -0.26
C ASP A 114 17.37 12.73 -0.61
N ALA A 115 17.89 12.75 -1.84
CA ALA A 115 18.75 11.71 -2.40
C ALA A 115 20.06 11.51 -1.60
N SER A 116 20.62 12.55 -0.98
CA SER A 116 21.90 12.49 -0.28
C SER A 116 21.86 11.68 1.02
N ALA A 117 20.68 11.49 1.58
CA ALA A 117 20.45 10.70 2.79
C ALA A 117 20.50 9.19 2.54
N TRP A 118 20.36 8.75 1.30
CA TRP A 118 20.52 7.36 0.91
C TRP A 118 21.99 6.96 0.88
N LYS A 119 22.33 5.86 1.58
CA LYS A 119 23.66 5.22 1.55
C LYS A 119 23.59 3.83 0.92
N ALA A 120 22.37 3.32 0.76
CA ALA A 120 22.09 2.05 0.13
C ALA A 120 22.36 2.09 -1.37
N GLN A 121 22.75 0.97 -1.94
CA GLN A 121 22.89 0.75 -3.38
C GLN A 121 21.69 -0.05 -3.88
N TRP A 122 21.24 0.23 -5.10
CA TRP A 122 20.31 -0.64 -5.79
C TRP A 122 20.96 -2.00 -6.05
N ILE A 123 20.25 -3.08 -5.70
CA ILE A 123 20.74 -4.45 -5.92
C ILE A 123 19.70 -5.27 -6.68
N GLU A 124 20.17 -6.02 -7.66
CA GLU A 124 19.43 -7.06 -8.39
C GLU A 124 19.92 -8.44 -7.97
N ALA A 125 19.05 -9.44 -7.99
CA ALA A 125 19.49 -10.83 -7.82
C ALA A 125 20.35 -11.27 -9.02
N ASP A 126 21.50 -11.91 -8.75
CA ASP A 126 22.35 -12.48 -9.80
C ASP A 126 21.81 -13.87 -10.21
N LEU A 127 20.63 -13.87 -10.82
CA LEU A 127 19.89 -15.06 -11.24
C LEU A 127 19.58 -14.99 -12.75
N LEU A 128 19.57 -16.16 -13.38
CA LEU A 128 19.11 -16.28 -14.77
C LEU A 128 17.59 -16.12 -14.80
N GLU A 129 17.12 -15.21 -15.62
CA GLU A 129 15.70 -14.92 -15.82
C GLU A 129 15.39 -14.87 -17.32
N ASP A 130 14.16 -15.25 -17.64
CA ASP A 130 13.60 -15.16 -18.99
C ASP A 130 12.70 -13.91 -19.05
N PRO A 131 13.01 -12.88 -19.83
CA PRO A 131 12.23 -11.65 -19.88
C PRO A 131 10.82 -11.83 -20.44
N ASP A 132 10.60 -12.91 -21.21
CA ASP A 132 9.33 -13.14 -21.92
C ASP A 132 8.26 -13.85 -21.05
N ARG A 133 8.60 -14.19 -19.82
CA ARG A 133 7.65 -14.86 -18.89
C ARG A 133 7.85 -14.44 -17.44
N ALA A 134 6.86 -14.75 -16.60
CA ALA A 134 7.01 -14.64 -15.15
C ALA A 134 8.12 -15.58 -14.66
N ASN A 135 9.02 -15.05 -13.85
CA ASN A 135 10.13 -15.80 -13.27
C ASN A 135 9.85 -16.15 -11.79
N PRO A 136 10.56 -17.12 -11.23
CA PRO A 136 10.54 -17.34 -9.80
C PRO A 136 10.93 -16.08 -9.02
N ALA A 137 10.18 -15.79 -7.96
CA ALA A 137 10.41 -14.61 -7.13
C ALA A 137 11.80 -14.67 -6.47
N PRO A 138 12.64 -13.62 -6.62
CA PRO A 138 13.94 -13.57 -5.96
C PRO A 138 13.80 -13.42 -4.44
N PHE A 139 14.58 -14.20 -3.71
CA PHE A 139 14.82 -14.09 -2.28
C PHE A 139 16.18 -13.44 -2.07
N LEU A 140 16.24 -12.37 -1.29
CA LEU A 140 17.44 -11.62 -0.96
C LEU A 140 17.65 -11.66 0.55
N ARG A 141 18.88 -11.84 1.02
CA ARG A 141 19.17 -11.81 2.47
C ARG A 141 20.52 -11.20 2.81
N LYS A 142 20.60 -10.69 4.04
CA LYS A 142 21.83 -10.21 4.67
C LYS A 142 21.76 -10.41 6.18
N GLU A 143 22.85 -10.87 6.78
CA GLU A 143 23.01 -10.89 8.23
C GLU A 143 23.77 -9.65 8.72
N PHE A 144 23.47 -9.23 9.94
CA PHE A 144 24.19 -8.17 10.63
C PHE A 144 24.17 -8.40 12.13
N ARG A 145 25.02 -7.69 12.87
CA ARG A 145 25.15 -7.87 14.31
C ARG A 145 25.06 -6.54 15.04
N THR A 146 24.30 -6.53 16.15
CA THR A 146 24.29 -5.42 17.10
C THR A 146 24.92 -5.87 18.43
N GLN A 147 25.60 -4.94 19.12
CA GLN A 147 26.27 -5.23 20.40
C GLN A 147 25.87 -4.26 21.49
N LYS A 148 24.92 -3.37 21.21
CA LYS A 148 24.48 -2.31 22.11
C LYS A 148 22.96 -2.32 22.24
N MET A 149 22.46 -1.71 23.30
CA MET A 149 21.03 -1.57 23.53
C MET A 149 20.40 -0.66 22.47
N VAL A 150 19.48 -1.22 21.69
CA VAL A 150 18.72 -0.51 20.65
C VAL A 150 17.61 0.32 21.30
N ILE A 151 17.53 1.60 20.94
CA ILE A 151 16.42 2.47 21.36
C ILE A 151 15.48 2.83 20.22
N LYS A 152 15.98 2.78 18.96
CA LYS A 152 15.18 3.05 17.78
C LYS A 152 15.78 2.34 16.56
N ALA A 153 14.93 1.74 15.73
CA ALA A 153 15.35 1.16 14.46
C ALA A 153 14.30 1.48 13.38
N ILE A 154 14.72 2.24 12.36
CA ILE A 154 13.84 2.69 11.26
C ILE A 154 14.37 2.11 9.96
N LEU A 155 13.47 1.43 9.26
CA LEU A 155 13.72 0.80 7.97
C LEU A 155 13.11 1.65 6.85
N TYR A 156 13.93 2.06 5.90
CA TYR A 156 13.54 2.71 4.65
C TYR A 156 13.73 1.70 3.52
N VAL A 157 12.69 1.44 2.73
CA VAL A 157 12.76 0.39 1.71
C VAL A 157 11.85 0.69 0.52
N THR A 158 12.35 0.36 -0.67
CA THR A 158 11.59 0.38 -1.92
C THR A 158 12.12 -0.71 -2.86
N ALA A 159 11.40 -0.94 -3.95
CA ALA A 159 11.80 -1.88 -4.99
C ALA A 159 11.37 -1.40 -6.37
N ARG A 160 12.11 -1.81 -7.39
CA ARG A 160 11.63 -1.90 -8.76
C ARG A 160 10.94 -3.25 -8.90
N GLY A 161 9.63 -3.27 -8.87
CA GLY A 161 8.77 -4.42 -8.63
C GLY A 161 8.03 -4.28 -7.29
N LEU A 162 7.55 -5.39 -6.74
CA LEU A 162 6.97 -5.45 -5.39
C LEU A 162 7.95 -6.09 -4.42
N TYR A 163 7.78 -5.85 -3.12
CA TYR A 163 8.60 -6.47 -2.09
C TYR A 163 7.80 -6.88 -0.85
N ARG A 164 8.30 -7.89 -0.16
CA ARG A 164 8.00 -8.19 1.25
C ARG A 164 9.31 -8.29 2.01
N VAL A 165 9.45 -7.53 3.08
CA VAL A 165 10.65 -7.52 3.92
C VAL A 165 10.39 -8.19 5.25
N HIS A 166 11.34 -9.00 5.69
CA HIS A 166 11.35 -9.71 6.96
C HIS A 166 12.57 -9.31 7.78
N LEU A 167 12.42 -9.25 9.07
CA LEU A 167 13.51 -9.06 10.02
C LEU A 167 13.40 -10.15 11.10
N ASN A 168 14.42 -11.00 11.21
CA ASN A 168 14.46 -12.10 12.19
C ASN A 168 13.25 -13.05 12.11
N GLY A 169 12.81 -13.39 10.90
CA GLY A 169 11.69 -14.31 10.67
C GLY A 169 10.30 -13.66 10.74
N VAL A 170 10.22 -12.35 10.98
CA VAL A 170 8.95 -11.64 11.13
C VAL A 170 8.82 -10.61 10.01
N ARG A 171 7.68 -10.57 9.34
CA ARG A 171 7.38 -9.56 8.31
C ARG A 171 7.33 -8.16 8.93
N ALA A 172 8.01 -7.19 8.34
CA ALA A 172 7.93 -5.79 8.72
C ALA A 172 6.71 -5.12 8.09
N GLY A 173 5.81 -4.63 8.95
CA GLY A 173 4.57 -3.97 8.52
C GLY A 173 3.51 -4.95 8.01
N ASP A 174 2.34 -4.39 7.69
CA ASP A 174 1.14 -5.10 7.20
C ASP A 174 0.70 -4.62 5.81
N GLN A 175 1.52 -3.79 5.17
CA GLN A 175 1.24 -3.21 3.87
C GLN A 175 1.42 -4.26 2.77
N GLU A 176 0.51 -4.28 1.80
CA GLU A 176 0.53 -5.17 0.65
C GLU A 176 0.88 -4.39 -0.62
N PHE A 177 1.45 -5.06 -1.62
CA PHE A 177 1.83 -4.50 -2.93
C PHE A 177 2.75 -3.28 -2.86
N THR A 178 3.56 -3.18 -1.80
CA THR A 178 4.59 -2.15 -1.69
C THR A 178 5.67 -2.33 -2.75
N PRO A 179 6.22 -1.23 -3.31
CA PRO A 179 6.07 0.17 -2.92
C PRO A 179 4.81 0.87 -3.44
N GLY A 180 3.91 0.16 -4.14
CA GLY A 180 2.74 0.70 -4.80
C GLY A 180 2.98 1.01 -6.27
N TRP A 181 1.92 1.36 -6.99
CA TRP A 181 1.99 1.76 -8.40
C TRP A 181 2.06 3.27 -8.54
N THR A 182 3.15 3.75 -9.09
CA THR A 182 3.39 5.14 -9.47
C THR A 182 3.96 5.19 -10.88
N SER A 183 4.14 6.36 -11.42
CA SER A 183 4.86 6.57 -12.68
C SER A 183 6.35 6.30 -12.47
N TYR A 184 6.74 5.03 -12.39
CA TYR A 184 8.04 4.55 -11.87
C TYR A 184 9.27 5.24 -12.45
N HIS A 185 9.21 5.72 -13.70
CA HIS A 185 10.33 6.47 -14.30
C HIS A 185 10.48 7.90 -13.75
N LYS A 186 9.43 8.45 -13.13
CA LYS A 186 9.37 9.82 -12.64
C LYS A 186 9.25 9.90 -11.13
N ARG A 187 8.51 8.94 -10.54
CA ARG A 187 8.24 8.86 -9.11
C ARG A 187 8.22 7.41 -8.65
N LEU A 188 8.99 7.10 -7.62
CA LEU A 188 9.01 5.80 -6.99
C LEU A 188 8.88 5.98 -5.47
N GLN A 189 7.82 5.45 -4.90
CA GLN A 189 7.60 5.54 -3.45
C GLN A 189 8.55 4.64 -2.68
N TYR A 190 8.99 5.10 -1.51
CA TYR A 190 9.60 4.24 -0.50
C TYR A 190 8.74 4.23 0.77
N GLN A 191 8.75 3.13 1.49
CA GLN A 191 8.06 2.98 2.76
C GLN A 191 9.04 3.13 3.92
N VAL A 192 8.51 3.59 5.04
CA VAL A 192 9.22 3.75 6.30
C VAL A 192 8.54 2.88 7.35
N TYR A 193 9.32 2.02 8.03
CA TYR A 193 8.82 1.14 9.09
C TYR A 193 9.60 1.35 10.38
N ASP A 194 8.89 1.48 11.49
CA ASP A 194 9.49 1.36 12.82
C ASP A 194 9.62 -0.12 13.16
N VAL A 195 10.84 -0.62 13.11
CA VAL A 195 11.20 -2.03 13.39
C VAL A 195 11.98 -2.17 14.70
N THR A 196 11.86 -1.20 15.61
CA THR A 196 12.61 -1.16 16.86
C THR A 196 12.43 -2.45 17.68
N GLY A 197 11.19 -2.94 17.79
CA GLY A 197 10.90 -4.19 18.51
C GLY A 197 11.34 -5.48 17.81
N MET A 198 11.79 -5.39 16.56
CA MET A 198 12.20 -6.56 15.77
C MET A 198 13.72 -6.78 15.79
N VAL A 199 14.51 -5.75 16.06
CA VAL A 199 15.98 -5.84 16.15
C VAL A 199 16.38 -6.42 17.50
N LYS A 200 17.22 -7.47 17.47
CA LYS A 200 17.72 -8.17 18.67
C LYS A 200 19.14 -7.72 18.97
N ASN A 201 19.52 -7.78 20.25
CA ASN A 201 20.95 -7.72 20.61
C ASN A 201 21.64 -9.02 20.18
N GLY A 202 22.76 -8.92 19.48
CA GLY A 202 23.44 -10.05 18.85
C GLY A 202 23.15 -10.13 17.36
N ASP A 203 23.02 -11.35 16.85
CA ASP A 203 22.88 -11.62 15.42
C ASP A 203 21.45 -11.38 14.94
N ASN A 204 21.31 -10.79 13.77
CA ASN A 204 20.07 -10.44 13.10
C ASN A 204 20.17 -10.80 11.61
N ALA A 205 19.02 -11.02 10.97
CA ALA A 205 18.92 -11.23 9.54
C ALA A 205 17.80 -10.42 8.94
N ILE A 206 18.05 -9.83 7.77
CA ILE A 206 17.03 -9.23 6.90
C ILE A 206 16.83 -10.17 5.73
N GLY A 207 15.58 -10.50 5.44
CA GLY A 207 15.17 -11.23 4.25
C GLY A 207 14.16 -10.41 3.45
N VAL A 208 14.29 -10.42 2.12
CA VAL A 208 13.36 -9.74 1.21
C VAL A 208 12.96 -10.67 0.08
N ILE A 209 11.67 -10.72 -0.22
CA ILE A 209 11.13 -11.39 -1.42
C ILE A 209 10.71 -10.29 -2.39
N LEU A 210 11.12 -10.41 -3.66
CA LEU A 210 10.70 -9.50 -4.72
C LEU A 210 9.62 -10.16 -5.60
N GLY A 211 8.71 -9.34 -6.13
CA GLY A 211 7.67 -9.76 -7.08
C GLY A 211 7.61 -8.85 -8.29
N ASP A 212 7.08 -9.35 -9.40
CA ASP A 212 6.98 -8.61 -10.66
C ASP A 212 6.10 -7.36 -10.54
N GLY A 213 4.90 -7.52 -9.97
CA GLY A 213 3.94 -6.44 -9.76
C GLY A 213 3.59 -5.67 -11.04
N TRP A 214 3.33 -4.38 -10.89
CA TRP A 214 3.09 -3.48 -12.03
C TRP A 214 4.37 -3.10 -12.78
N TYR A 215 5.53 -3.29 -12.17
CA TYR A 215 6.81 -2.86 -12.77
C TYR A 215 7.21 -3.74 -13.96
N ARG A 216 7.14 -5.08 -13.79
CA ARG A 216 7.62 -6.07 -14.74
C ARG A 216 6.53 -7.04 -15.23
N GLY A 217 5.46 -7.22 -14.47
CA GLY A 217 4.38 -8.15 -14.81
C GLY A 217 3.50 -7.68 -15.97
N ASN A 218 2.53 -8.52 -16.34
CA ASN A 218 1.53 -8.15 -17.35
C ASN A 218 0.64 -7.01 -16.84
N ILE A 219 0.49 -5.96 -17.67
CA ILE A 219 -0.40 -4.82 -17.42
C ILE A 219 -1.19 -4.52 -18.71
N GLY A 220 -2.43 -3.99 -18.51
CA GLY A 220 -3.31 -3.67 -19.63
C GLY A 220 -3.86 -4.92 -20.31
N TRP A 221 -4.44 -4.74 -21.50
CA TRP A 221 -5.18 -5.78 -22.21
C TRP A 221 -4.45 -6.40 -23.42
N GLN A 222 -3.21 -5.99 -23.65
CA GLN A 222 -2.41 -6.50 -24.77
C GLN A 222 -1.44 -7.61 -24.36
N GLY A 223 -1.38 -7.95 -23.06
CA GLY A 223 -0.43 -8.92 -22.53
C GLY A 223 1.00 -8.40 -22.47
N GLU A 224 1.20 -7.09 -22.51
CA GLU A 224 2.51 -6.46 -22.43
C GLU A 224 3.15 -6.65 -21.05
N ARG A 225 4.45 -6.90 -21.07
CA ARG A 225 5.30 -7.06 -19.89
C ARG A 225 6.44 -6.05 -19.94
N ASN A 226 7.13 -5.90 -18.80
CA ASN A 226 8.37 -5.13 -18.69
C ASN A 226 8.22 -3.64 -19.08
N LEU A 227 7.01 -3.07 -18.90
CA LEU A 227 6.74 -1.67 -19.30
C LEU A 227 7.65 -0.66 -18.61
N TYR A 228 8.08 -0.94 -17.39
CA TYR A 228 8.97 -0.07 -16.63
C TYR A 228 10.39 -0.62 -16.50
N GLY A 229 10.60 -1.89 -16.77
CA GLY A 229 11.89 -2.57 -16.77
C GLY A 229 11.76 -4.09 -16.65
N ASP A 230 12.80 -4.80 -17.04
CA ASP A 230 12.86 -6.26 -17.15
C ASP A 230 13.51 -6.95 -15.94
N LYS A 231 14.05 -6.17 -14.97
CA LYS A 231 14.70 -6.67 -13.76
C LYS A 231 14.09 -6.04 -12.52
N THR A 232 13.76 -6.89 -11.53
CA THR A 232 13.39 -6.39 -10.20
C THR A 232 14.64 -6.01 -9.41
N ALA A 233 14.56 -4.93 -8.63
CA ALA A 233 15.68 -4.46 -7.82
C ALA A 233 15.21 -3.97 -6.45
N LEU A 234 16.07 -4.09 -5.44
CA LEU A 234 15.85 -3.65 -4.07
C LEU A 234 16.72 -2.45 -3.73
N LEU A 235 16.15 -1.50 -3.00
CA LEU A 235 16.87 -0.46 -2.27
C LEU A 235 16.38 -0.44 -0.82
N LEU A 236 17.29 -0.69 0.12
CA LEU A 236 16.95 -0.84 1.53
C LEU A 236 18.00 -0.21 2.43
N GLN A 237 17.57 0.59 3.41
CA GLN A 237 18.43 1.19 4.43
C GLN A 237 17.76 1.08 5.81
N LEU A 238 18.44 0.43 6.77
CA LEU A 238 18.02 0.31 8.16
C LEU A 238 18.95 1.15 9.03
N LYS A 239 18.38 2.14 9.73
CA LYS A 239 19.09 2.98 10.70
C LYS A 239 18.73 2.51 12.12
N ILE A 240 19.72 2.03 12.85
CA ILE A 240 19.59 1.58 14.24
C ILE A 240 20.29 2.60 15.13
N THR A 241 19.57 3.17 16.10
CA THR A 241 20.10 4.11 17.10
C THR A 241 20.21 3.41 18.42
N PHE A 242 21.36 3.55 19.08
CA PHE A 242 21.66 2.93 20.36
C PHE A 242 21.50 3.90 21.54
N TYR A 243 21.41 3.34 22.74
CA TYR A 243 21.22 4.12 23.98
C TYR A 243 22.35 5.15 24.22
N ASP A 244 23.56 4.88 23.78
CA ASP A 244 24.69 5.81 23.87
C ASP A 244 24.69 6.92 22.79
N GLY A 245 23.63 7.00 22.00
CA GLY A 245 23.48 7.98 20.91
C GLY A 245 24.21 7.61 19.62
N SER A 246 25.02 6.54 19.60
CA SER A 246 25.64 6.07 18.35
C SER A 246 24.61 5.41 17.42
N ALA A 247 24.93 5.27 16.15
CA ALA A 247 24.06 4.62 15.17
C ALA A 247 24.81 3.59 14.33
N LEU A 248 24.09 2.55 13.89
CA LEU A 248 24.51 1.59 12.88
C LEU A 248 23.60 1.72 11.66
N LEU A 249 24.22 1.77 10.48
CA LEU A 249 23.49 1.67 9.21
C LEU A 249 23.72 0.28 8.60
N VAL A 250 22.63 -0.41 8.29
CA VAL A 250 22.62 -1.64 7.51
C VAL A 250 21.86 -1.35 6.22
N PHE A 251 22.44 -1.63 5.07
CA PHE A 251 21.87 -1.24 3.79
C PHE A 251 22.12 -2.27 2.69
N SER A 252 21.39 -2.15 1.59
CA SER A 252 21.58 -2.95 0.39
C SER A 252 22.89 -2.56 -0.29
N ASP A 253 23.73 -3.57 -0.53
CA ASP A 253 25.04 -3.46 -1.17
C ASP A 253 25.46 -4.82 -1.79
N GLY A 254 26.61 -4.90 -2.42
CA GLY A 254 27.14 -6.12 -3.04
C GLY A 254 27.41 -7.30 -2.10
N SER A 255 27.24 -7.16 -0.78
CA SER A 255 27.45 -8.23 0.19
C SER A 255 26.19 -9.09 0.44
N TRP A 256 25.06 -8.72 -0.14
CA TRP A 256 23.82 -9.49 -0.06
C TRP A 256 23.92 -10.79 -0.84
N LYS A 257 23.07 -11.74 -0.48
CA LYS A 257 22.90 -13.02 -1.15
C LYS A 257 21.54 -13.12 -1.78
N SER A 258 21.44 -13.87 -2.89
CA SER A 258 20.19 -14.09 -3.61
C SER A 258 19.95 -15.56 -3.95
N SER A 259 18.68 -15.96 -4.00
CA SER A 259 18.24 -17.31 -4.41
C SER A 259 16.82 -17.24 -4.93
N THR A 260 16.30 -18.33 -5.47
CA THR A 260 14.87 -18.52 -5.71
C THR A 260 14.26 -19.33 -4.56
N GLY A 261 12.94 -19.28 -4.45
CA GLY A 261 12.17 -19.99 -3.42
C GLY A 261 10.92 -20.68 -3.97
N PRO A 262 9.90 -20.87 -3.14
CA PRO A 262 8.68 -21.60 -3.50
C PRO A 262 7.76 -20.87 -4.48
N ILE A 263 7.87 -19.54 -4.64
CA ILE A 263 7.06 -18.77 -5.57
C ILE A 263 7.66 -18.92 -6.96
N LEU A 264 7.07 -19.79 -7.79
CA LEU A 264 7.55 -20.07 -9.14
C LEU A 264 7.15 -19.01 -10.15
N SER A 265 6.01 -18.35 -9.93
CA SER A 265 5.54 -17.16 -10.65
C SER A 265 4.49 -16.45 -9.82
N SER A 266 4.44 -15.12 -9.89
CA SER A 266 3.39 -14.33 -9.25
C SER A 266 3.14 -13.06 -10.06
N GLU A 267 1.94 -12.94 -10.61
CA GLU A 267 1.52 -11.80 -11.43
C GLU A 267 0.14 -11.31 -11.03
N ILE A 268 -0.08 -10.01 -11.11
CA ILE A 268 -1.32 -9.38 -10.66
C ILE A 268 -2.54 -10.00 -11.35
N TYR A 269 -2.53 -10.19 -12.67
CA TYR A 269 -3.69 -10.70 -13.42
C TYR A 269 -3.76 -12.22 -13.48
N HIS A 270 -2.60 -12.87 -13.51
CA HIS A 270 -2.55 -14.31 -13.77
C HIS A 270 -2.59 -15.15 -12.51
N GLY A 271 -2.19 -14.57 -11.38
CA GLY A 271 -2.16 -15.27 -10.11
C GLY A 271 -0.77 -15.77 -9.73
N GLU A 272 -0.72 -16.80 -8.90
CA GLU A 272 0.54 -17.30 -8.33
C GLU A 272 0.63 -18.81 -8.43
N VAL A 273 1.83 -19.31 -8.74
CA VAL A 273 2.20 -20.73 -8.66
C VAL A 273 3.22 -20.88 -7.54
N TYR A 274 2.89 -21.71 -6.55
CA TYR A 274 3.70 -21.93 -5.36
C TYR A 274 3.98 -23.42 -5.15
N ASP A 275 5.24 -23.78 -4.99
CA ASP A 275 5.66 -25.13 -4.67
C ASP A 275 6.24 -25.20 -3.25
N ALA A 276 5.44 -25.66 -2.29
CA ALA A 276 5.83 -25.72 -0.88
C ALA A 276 7.02 -26.65 -0.61
N ARG A 277 7.36 -27.56 -1.53
CA ARG A 277 8.54 -28.43 -1.41
C ARG A 277 9.85 -27.63 -1.53
N LEU A 278 9.80 -26.44 -2.13
CA LEU A 278 10.94 -25.54 -2.33
C LEU A 278 11.08 -24.49 -1.22
N GLU A 279 10.27 -24.57 -0.16
CA GLU A 279 10.40 -23.67 0.98
C GLU A 279 11.78 -23.78 1.64
N LYS A 280 12.40 -22.62 1.85
CA LYS A 280 13.69 -22.47 2.54
C LYS A 280 13.46 -22.09 4.00
N ARG A 281 13.17 -23.08 4.85
CA ARG A 281 12.79 -22.82 6.24
C ARG A 281 13.89 -22.09 7.01
N GLY A 282 13.55 -20.93 7.59
CA GLY A 282 14.49 -20.12 8.38
C GLY A 282 15.43 -19.26 7.54
N TRP A 283 15.19 -19.10 6.24
CA TRP A 283 16.02 -18.30 5.34
C TRP A 283 16.18 -16.83 5.76
N ASP A 284 15.22 -16.31 6.52
CA ASP A 284 15.16 -14.94 7.05
C ASP A 284 15.56 -14.85 8.55
N LEU A 285 16.20 -15.92 9.06
CA LEU A 285 16.75 -15.99 10.42
C LEU A 285 18.28 -15.92 10.40
N PRO A 286 18.91 -15.41 11.47
CA PRO A 286 20.36 -15.47 11.59
C PRO A 286 20.87 -16.91 11.73
N GLY A 287 22.06 -17.16 11.16
CA GLY A 287 22.71 -18.47 11.16
C GLY A 287 22.17 -19.45 10.11
N TYR A 288 21.35 -18.99 9.16
CA TYR A 288 20.93 -19.79 8.03
C TYR A 288 22.13 -20.03 7.08
N ASP A 289 22.32 -21.27 6.63
CA ASP A 289 23.35 -21.59 5.66
C ASP A 289 22.93 -21.14 4.25
N ASP A 290 23.51 -20.01 3.81
CA ASP A 290 23.33 -19.44 2.48
C ASP A 290 24.58 -19.60 1.58
N SER A 291 25.42 -20.57 1.88
CA SER A 291 26.66 -20.81 1.15
C SER A 291 26.43 -21.17 -0.33
N ASP A 292 25.29 -21.76 -0.65
CA ASP A 292 24.83 -22.12 -2.00
C ASP A 292 24.08 -20.98 -2.73
N TRP A 293 23.83 -19.85 -2.05
CA TRP A 293 23.12 -18.72 -2.67
C TRP A 293 24.07 -17.93 -3.60
N ALA A 294 23.50 -17.45 -4.71
CA ALA A 294 24.19 -16.51 -5.58
C ALA A 294 24.42 -15.15 -4.90
N GLY A 295 25.24 -14.32 -5.49
CA GLY A 295 25.42 -12.93 -5.09
C GLY A 295 24.29 -12.03 -5.59
N VAL A 296 24.55 -10.73 -5.55
CA VAL A 296 23.72 -9.68 -6.13
C VAL A 296 24.56 -8.76 -7.02
N LEU A 297 23.90 -8.10 -7.96
CA LEU A 297 24.52 -7.10 -8.84
C LEU A 297 24.11 -5.71 -8.38
N THR A 298 25.08 -4.83 -8.11
CA THR A 298 24.79 -3.42 -7.84
C THR A 298 24.48 -2.68 -9.12
N ARG A 299 23.54 -1.70 -9.06
CA ARG A 299 23.08 -0.90 -10.20
C ARG A 299 22.97 0.59 -9.87
N GLU A 300 23.14 1.40 -10.89
CA GLU A 300 23.02 2.86 -10.80
C GLU A 300 21.67 3.33 -11.38
N TYR A 301 20.60 3.19 -10.60
CA TYR A 301 19.25 3.65 -11.00
C TYR A 301 18.92 5.07 -10.51
N GLY A 302 19.83 5.72 -9.76
CA GLY A 302 19.60 7.03 -9.15
C GLY A 302 18.62 7.01 -7.98
N TYR A 303 18.42 8.17 -7.36
CA TYR A 303 17.56 8.37 -6.19
C TYR A 303 16.59 9.54 -6.38
N ASP A 304 16.70 10.32 -7.47
CA ASP A 304 15.95 11.57 -7.67
C ASP A 304 14.43 11.34 -7.80
N SER A 305 14.02 10.15 -8.25
CA SER A 305 12.61 9.77 -8.34
C SER A 305 12.01 9.32 -7.01
N LEU A 306 12.83 9.13 -5.96
CA LEU A 306 12.37 8.58 -4.69
C LEU A 306 11.55 9.60 -3.90
N THR A 307 10.41 9.17 -3.38
CA THR A 307 9.53 9.97 -2.55
C THR A 307 8.89 9.10 -1.47
N ALA A 308 8.69 9.64 -0.28
CA ALA A 308 7.98 8.89 0.76
C ALA A 308 6.51 8.66 0.37
N THR A 309 5.96 7.55 0.85
CA THR A 309 4.55 7.20 0.65
C THR A 309 3.64 8.22 1.33
N VAL A 310 2.67 8.75 0.58
CA VAL A 310 1.68 9.73 1.09
C VAL A 310 0.25 9.18 1.09
N GLY A 311 -0.04 8.14 0.32
CA GLY A 311 -1.36 7.51 0.23
C GLY A 311 -1.63 6.49 1.32
N PRO A 312 -2.90 6.10 1.51
CA PRO A 312 -3.26 4.99 2.39
C PRO A 312 -2.73 3.68 1.80
N PRO A 313 -1.96 2.89 2.55
CA PRO A 313 -1.42 1.64 2.03
C PRO A 313 -2.52 0.61 1.79
N VAL A 314 -2.31 -0.28 0.81
CA VAL A 314 -3.13 -1.46 0.64
C VAL A 314 -2.91 -2.41 1.80
N ARG A 315 -3.99 -2.93 2.37
CA ARG A 315 -3.99 -3.87 3.51
C ARG A 315 -5.08 -4.91 3.36
N VAL A 316 -4.93 -6.01 4.09
CA VAL A 316 -6.07 -6.89 4.38
C VAL A 316 -6.98 -6.17 5.36
N THR A 317 -8.19 -5.80 4.91
CA THR A 317 -9.11 -4.98 5.69
C THR A 317 -10.26 -5.78 6.29
N ARG A 318 -10.57 -6.94 5.70
CA ARG A 318 -11.63 -7.87 6.16
C ARG A 318 -11.28 -9.30 5.81
N GLU A 319 -11.91 -10.21 6.54
CA GLU A 319 -11.91 -11.65 6.29
C GLU A 319 -13.35 -12.12 6.08
N ILE A 320 -13.58 -12.88 5.01
CA ILE A 320 -14.91 -13.40 4.67
C ILE A 320 -14.80 -14.91 4.48
N LYS A 321 -15.71 -15.64 5.13
CA LYS A 321 -15.85 -17.09 4.95
C LYS A 321 -16.83 -17.39 3.81
N PRO A 322 -16.71 -18.53 3.12
CA PRO A 322 -17.72 -18.98 2.19
C PRO A 322 -19.09 -19.09 2.89
N THR A 323 -20.11 -18.61 2.23
CA THR A 323 -21.51 -18.73 2.68
C THR A 323 -22.19 -19.99 2.16
N ALA A 324 -21.65 -20.57 1.07
CA ALA A 324 -22.13 -21.80 0.48
C ALA A 324 -21.01 -22.58 -0.23
N PHE A 325 -21.20 -23.88 -0.34
CA PHE A 325 -20.44 -24.79 -1.20
C PHE A 325 -21.39 -25.37 -2.27
N ILE A 326 -21.06 -25.14 -3.52
CA ILE A 326 -21.91 -25.44 -4.67
C ILE A 326 -21.24 -26.52 -5.51
N THR A 327 -22.02 -27.53 -5.93
CA THR A 327 -21.65 -28.38 -7.06
C THR A 327 -22.46 -27.90 -8.26
N THR A 328 -21.78 -27.38 -9.28
CA THR A 328 -22.46 -26.84 -10.48
C THR A 328 -23.08 -27.97 -11.31
N PRO A 329 -23.96 -27.67 -12.27
CA PRO A 329 -24.51 -28.66 -13.20
C PRO A 329 -23.44 -29.43 -13.98
N LEU A 330 -22.28 -28.82 -14.24
CA LEU A 330 -21.11 -29.50 -14.84
C LEU A 330 -20.23 -30.26 -13.84
N GLY A 331 -20.65 -30.36 -12.56
CA GLY A 331 -19.92 -31.07 -11.51
C GLY A 331 -18.74 -30.31 -10.92
N GLU A 332 -18.63 -29.01 -11.14
CA GLU A 332 -17.54 -28.20 -10.59
C GLU A 332 -17.78 -27.88 -9.11
N ARG A 333 -16.72 -27.92 -8.31
CA ARG A 333 -16.75 -27.64 -6.87
C ARG A 333 -16.44 -26.16 -6.65
N VAL A 334 -17.43 -25.39 -6.19
CA VAL A 334 -17.37 -23.93 -6.09
C VAL A 334 -17.71 -23.46 -4.69
N LEU A 335 -16.87 -22.58 -4.14
CA LEU A 335 -17.14 -21.83 -2.91
C LEU A 335 -17.80 -20.50 -3.29
N ASP A 336 -18.95 -20.17 -2.71
CA ASP A 336 -19.62 -18.86 -2.83
C ASP A 336 -19.35 -18.05 -1.55
N PHE A 337 -18.69 -16.90 -1.68
CA PHE A 337 -18.41 -16.00 -0.57
C PHE A 337 -19.57 -15.02 -0.29
N GLY A 338 -20.65 -15.07 -1.08
CA GLY A 338 -21.84 -14.24 -0.88
C GLY A 338 -21.66 -12.75 -1.21
N GLN A 339 -20.42 -12.32 -1.47
CA GLN A 339 -20.05 -10.93 -1.75
C GLN A 339 -18.99 -10.87 -2.84
N ASN A 340 -19.21 -10.01 -3.86
CA ASN A 340 -18.14 -9.68 -4.82
C ASN A 340 -17.11 -8.77 -4.15
N LEU A 341 -15.82 -9.11 -4.26
CA LEU A 341 -14.72 -8.46 -3.55
C LEU A 341 -13.43 -8.46 -4.38
N ALA A 342 -12.50 -7.56 -4.03
CA ALA A 342 -11.10 -7.66 -4.44
C ALA A 342 -10.28 -8.26 -3.29
N GLY A 343 -9.45 -9.26 -3.61
CA GLY A 343 -8.69 -9.95 -2.58
C GLY A 343 -8.03 -11.23 -3.06
N ARG A 344 -7.74 -12.11 -2.13
CA ARG A 344 -7.11 -13.42 -2.38
C ARG A 344 -7.57 -14.43 -1.35
N ILE A 345 -7.39 -15.71 -1.64
CA ILE A 345 -7.81 -16.79 -0.74
C ILE A 345 -6.64 -17.24 0.12
N GLN A 346 -6.86 -17.24 1.42
CA GLN A 346 -6.07 -18.02 2.38
C GLN A 346 -6.77 -19.35 2.63
N PHE A 347 -6.01 -20.45 2.67
CA PHE A 347 -6.55 -21.74 3.07
C PHE A 347 -5.63 -22.47 4.06
N GLN A 348 -6.21 -23.45 4.78
CA GLN A 348 -5.47 -24.40 5.61
C GLN A 348 -5.90 -25.83 5.26
N LEU A 349 -5.06 -26.56 4.54
CA LEU A 349 -5.41 -27.87 3.97
C LEU A 349 -4.31 -28.89 4.21
N LEU A 350 -4.70 -30.16 4.23
CA LEU A 350 -3.77 -31.31 4.23
C LEU A 350 -3.72 -31.88 2.80
N GLY A 351 -2.52 -31.90 2.21
CA GLY A 351 -2.28 -32.50 0.90
C GLY A 351 -1.31 -33.67 0.97
N ILE A 352 -1.26 -34.44 -0.11
CA ILE A 352 -0.21 -35.46 -0.29
C ILE A 352 1.05 -34.82 -0.89
N PRO A 353 2.26 -35.32 -0.63
CA PRO A 353 3.50 -34.78 -1.20
C PRO A 353 3.45 -34.73 -2.73
N GLY A 354 3.64 -33.51 -3.30
CA GLY A 354 3.54 -33.28 -4.75
C GLY A 354 2.11 -33.19 -5.29
N GLY A 355 1.08 -33.42 -4.46
CA GLY A 355 -0.30 -33.15 -4.83
C GLY A 355 -0.54 -31.66 -4.99
N LYS A 356 -1.58 -31.29 -5.74
CA LYS A 356 -1.86 -29.90 -6.12
C LYS A 356 -3.28 -29.52 -5.74
N ILE A 357 -3.46 -28.23 -5.43
CA ILE A 357 -4.77 -27.54 -5.46
C ILE A 357 -4.67 -26.37 -6.43
N THR A 358 -5.72 -26.21 -7.22
CA THR A 358 -5.91 -25.07 -8.13
C THR A 358 -7.15 -24.30 -7.73
N LEU A 359 -7.02 -22.99 -7.49
CA LEU A 359 -8.11 -22.08 -7.21
C LEU A 359 -8.29 -21.17 -8.41
N LEU A 360 -9.49 -21.18 -9.01
CA LEU A 360 -9.90 -20.28 -10.09
C LEU A 360 -10.96 -19.33 -9.53
N HIS A 361 -10.87 -18.04 -9.89
CA HIS A 361 -11.73 -17.00 -9.31
C HIS A 361 -12.65 -16.40 -10.37
N ALA A 362 -13.92 -16.18 -10.03
CA ALA A 362 -14.93 -15.56 -10.90
C ALA A 362 -15.91 -14.69 -10.09
N GLU A 363 -16.47 -13.67 -10.73
CA GLU A 363 -17.46 -12.79 -10.11
C GLU A 363 -18.88 -13.33 -10.22
N VAL A 364 -19.17 -14.09 -11.26
CA VAL A 364 -20.50 -14.59 -11.60
C VAL A 364 -20.45 -16.05 -12.03
N LEU A 365 -21.59 -16.70 -11.96
CA LEU A 365 -21.87 -17.96 -12.66
C LEU A 365 -22.54 -17.64 -14.01
N ASP A 366 -22.47 -18.56 -14.97
CA ASP A 366 -23.21 -18.42 -16.22
C ASP A 366 -24.74 -18.56 -16.00
N LYS A 367 -25.51 -18.39 -17.06
CA LYS A 367 -26.99 -18.50 -17.04
C LYS A 367 -27.49 -19.89 -16.61
N ASP A 368 -26.68 -20.92 -16.75
CA ASP A 368 -26.97 -22.30 -16.44
C ASP A 368 -26.43 -22.70 -15.04
N GLY A 369 -25.81 -21.76 -14.32
CA GLY A 369 -25.28 -21.94 -12.97
C GLY A 369 -23.88 -22.55 -12.91
N ASN A 370 -23.12 -22.55 -14.00
CA ASN A 370 -21.76 -23.05 -14.05
C ASN A 370 -20.73 -21.92 -13.81
N PHE A 371 -19.52 -22.30 -13.49
CA PHE A 371 -18.43 -21.37 -13.26
C PHE A 371 -18.05 -20.63 -14.55
N TYR A 372 -18.02 -19.27 -14.52
CA TYR A 372 -17.86 -18.45 -15.71
C TYR A 372 -16.64 -17.53 -15.63
N THR A 373 -15.77 -17.58 -16.65
CA THR A 373 -14.50 -16.84 -16.72
C THR A 373 -14.25 -16.13 -18.04
N GLU A 374 -15.16 -16.20 -19.04
CA GLU A 374 -14.94 -15.56 -20.34
C GLU A 374 -14.83 -14.03 -20.23
N ASN A 375 -15.49 -13.42 -19.25
CA ASN A 375 -15.41 -11.99 -18.97
C ASN A 375 -14.05 -11.53 -18.41
N LEU A 376 -13.18 -12.45 -18.02
CA LEU A 376 -11.82 -12.15 -17.55
C LEU A 376 -10.86 -11.83 -18.69
N ARG A 377 -11.22 -12.13 -19.92
CA ARG A 377 -10.38 -11.97 -21.12
C ARG A 377 -9.06 -12.74 -20.97
N ALA A 378 -7.89 -12.07 -20.98
CA ALA A 378 -6.60 -12.73 -20.82
C ALA A 378 -6.20 -12.98 -19.35
N ALA A 379 -6.84 -12.35 -18.38
CA ALA A 379 -6.55 -12.56 -16.98
C ALA A 379 -6.95 -13.98 -16.54
N ARG A 380 -6.01 -14.72 -15.96
CA ARG A 380 -6.25 -16.13 -15.56
C ARG A 380 -6.88 -16.24 -14.18
N GLN A 381 -6.62 -15.30 -13.29
CA GLN A 381 -7.08 -15.29 -11.90
C GLN A 381 -6.93 -16.66 -11.22
N LYS A 382 -5.76 -17.30 -11.41
CA LYS A 382 -5.49 -18.69 -11.04
C LYS A 382 -4.39 -18.77 -9.99
N VAL A 383 -4.65 -19.51 -8.91
CA VAL A 383 -3.64 -19.85 -7.91
C VAL A 383 -3.42 -21.35 -7.92
N GLU A 384 -2.16 -21.77 -8.02
CA GLU A 384 -1.75 -23.17 -7.93
C GLU A 384 -0.80 -23.36 -6.74
N TYR A 385 -1.11 -24.33 -5.90
CA TYR A 385 -0.28 -24.68 -4.75
C TYR A 385 0.06 -26.15 -4.78
N ILE A 386 1.36 -26.46 -4.69
CA ILE A 386 1.87 -27.84 -4.66
C ILE A 386 2.28 -28.16 -3.23
N PHE A 387 1.63 -29.17 -2.66
CA PHE A 387 1.82 -29.57 -1.27
C PHE A 387 3.17 -30.24 -1.01
N LYS A 388 3.80 -29.93 0.13
CA LYS A 388 4.92 -30.68 0.67
C LYS A 388 4.46 -31.95 1.43
N GLY A 389 3.23 -31.92 1.98
CA GLY A 389 2.47 -33.10 2.41
C GLY A 389 3.00 -33.81 3.64
N ARG A 390 3.03 -33.19 4.79
CA ARG A 390 3.34 -33.81 6.07
C ARG A 390 2.39 -33.41 7.19
N GLU A 391 1.82 -32.25 7.08
CA GLU A 391 0.96 -31.61 8.07
C GLU A 391 -0.06 -30.71 7.34
N ALA A 392 -1.00 -30.13 8.05
CA ALA A 392 -1.87 -29.11 7.46
C ALA A 392 -1.05 -27.88 7.09
N GLU A 393 -1.13 -27.48 5.83
CA GLU A 393 -0.38 -26.37 5.26
C GLU A 393 -1.28 -25.15 5.15
N THR A 394 -0.81 -24.00 5.64
CA THR A 394 -1.49 -22.72 5.49
C THR A 394 -0.81 -21.93 4.39
N TYR A 395 -1.59 -21.42 3.44
CA TYR A 395 -1.07 -20.66 2.34
C TYR A 395 -1.99 -19.50 1.97
N GLU A 396 -1.38 -18.40 1.58
CA GLU A 396 -2.00 -17.20 1.02
C GLU A 396 -1.07 -16.64 -0.06
N PRO A 397 -1.53 -16.30 -1.28
CA PRO A 397 -0.68 -15.73 -2.33
C PRO A 397 0.01 -14.43 -1.91
N HIS A 398 1.13 -14.07 -2.58
CA HIS A 398 1.99 -12.97 -2.16
C HIS A 398 1.76 -11.68 -2.95
N PHE A 399 1.92 -11.74 -4.30
CA PHE A 399 2.02 -10.56 -5.15
C PHE A 399 0.91 -10.50 -6.21
N THR A 400 -0.25 -11.04 -5.89
CA THR A 400 -1.43 -11.08 -6.76
C THR A 400 -2.70 -10.82 -5.96
N TRP A 401 -3.74 -10.37 -6.64
CA TRP A 401 -5.10 -10.21 -6.12
C TRP A 401 -6.12 -10.41 -7.22
N MET A 402 -7.33 -10.83 -6.87
CA MET A 402 -8.41 -11.21 -7.77
C MET A 402 -9.66 -10.40 -7.45
N GLY A 403 -10.50 -10.14 -8.48
CA GLY A 403 -11.89 -9.73 -8.30
C GLY A 403 -12.79 -10.96 -8.38
N PHE A 404 -13.53 -11.29 -7.32
CA PHE A 404 -14.32 -12.51 -7.29
C PHE A 404 -15.43 -12.51 -6.24
N ARG A 405 -16.40 -13.35 -6.46
CA ARG A 405 -17.36 -13.86 -5.48
C ARG A 405 -17.24 -15.37 -5.35
N TYR A 406 -16.97 -16.06 -6.47
CA TYR A 406 -16.93 -17.51 -6.57
C TYR A 406 -15.51 -18.01 -6.74
N VAL A 407 -15.17 -19.13 -6.08
CA VAL A 407 -13.87 -19.79 -6.22
C VAL A 407 -14.07 -21.25 -6.53
N LYS A 408 -13.66 -21.66 -7.74
CA LYS A 408 -13.65 -23.07 -8.12
C LYS A 408 -12.38 -23.75 -7.57
N VAL A 409 -12.58 -24.85 -6.86
CA VAL A 409 -11.52 -25.70 -6.32
C VAL A 409 -11.30 -26.90 -7.23
N ALA A 410 -10.16 -26.94 -7.89
CA ALA A 410 -9.77 -28.03 -8.80
C ALA A 410 -8.50 -28.73 -8.29
N ASP A 411 -8.18 -29.87 -8.88
CA ASP A 411 -6.96 -30.69 -8.65
C ASP A 411 -6.71 -31.15 -7.19
N TYR A 412 -7.60 -30.84 -6.27
CA TYR A 412 -7.47 -31.24 -4.86
C TYR A 412 -8.18 -32.59 -4.62
N ALA A 413 -7.39 -33.59 -4.19
CA ALA A 413 -7.89 -34.94 -3.94
C ALA A 413 -8.58 -35.11 -2.59
N GLY A 414 -8.42 -34.15 -1.66
CA GLY A 414 -9.03 -34.21 -0.33
C GLY A 414 -10.50 -33.73 -0.32
N VAL A 415 -11.11 -33.88 0.85
CA VAL A 415 -12.46 -33.33 1.11
C VAL A 415 -12.35 -31.82 1.25
N ILE A 416 -13.22 -31.07 0.55
CA ILE A 416 -13.31 -29.62 0.69
C ILE A 416 -14.20 -29.31 1.89
N ASP A 417 -13.57 -28.74 2.91
CA ASP A 417 -14.23 -28.13 4.06
C ASP A 417 -14.22 -26.60 3.84
N PRO A 418 -15.37 -25.94 3.59
CA PRO A 418 -15.45 -24.51 3.34
C PRO A 418 -14.84 -23.66 4.46
N ASP A 419 -14.92 -24.09 5.70
CA ASP A 419 -14.36 -23.37 6.86
C ASP A 419 -12.83 -23.24 6.81
N ARG A 420 -12.16 -24.05 5.99
CA ARG A 420 -10.71 -23.98 5.75
C ARG A 420 -10.28 -22.91 4.77
N PHE A 421 -11.23 -22.21 4.14
CA PHE A 421 -10.95 -21.14 3.19
C PHE A 421 -11.42 -19.80 3.75
N THR A 422 -10.64 -18.75 3.50
CA THR A 422 -10.95 -17.38 3.92
C THR A 422 -10.57 -16.43 2.80
N ALA A 423 -11.52 -15.62 2.33
CA ALA A 423 -11.23 -14.50 1.45
C ALA A 423 -10.63 -13.35 2.28
N ARG A 424 -9.43 -12.95 1.91
CA ARG A 424 -8.69 -11.81 2.47
C ARG A 424 -8.96 -10.61 1.59
N VAL A 425 -9.83 -9.70 2.04
CA VAL A 425 -10.25 -8.51 1.27
C VAL A 425 -9.13 -7.48 1.28
N LEU A 426 -8.71 -7.05 0.10
CA LEU A 426 -7.60 -6.12 -0.13
C LEU A 426 -8.12 -4.83 -0.77
N HIS A 427 -7.80 -3.71 -0.18
CA HIS A 427 -7.95 -2.37 -0.76
C HIS A 427 -7.10 -1.35 0.01
N SER A 428 -6.94 -0.14 -0.55
CA SER A 428 -6.32 0.98 0.16
C SER A 428 -7.09 1.30 1.43
N GLY A 429 -6.38 1.31 2.57
CA GLY A 429 -6.96 1.36 3.92
C GLY A 429 -7.47 2.75 4.29
N MET A 430 -8.55 3.22 3.66
CA MET A 430 -9.18 4.50 3.96
C MET A 430 -10.20 4.38 5.09
N GLU A 431 -10.21 5.37 5.99
CA GLU A 431 -11.17 5.46 7.09
C GLU A 431 -12.56 5.85 6.57
N LEU A 432 -13.61 5.19 7.08
CA LEU A 432 -14.99 5.65 6.87
C LEU A 432 -15.19 7.00 7.57
N THR A 433 -15.77 7.97 6.85
CA THR A 433 -16.03 9.33 7.38
C THR A 433 -17.44 9.49 7.93
N GLY A 434 -18.32 8.53 7.70
CA GLY A 434 -19.69 8.54 8.19
C GLY A 434 -20.41 7.23 8.01
N THR A 435 -21.63 7.18 8.48
CA THR A 435 -22.57 6.08 8.30
C THR A 435 -23.86 6.61 7.71
N PHE A 436 -24.49 5.82 6.86
CA PHE A 436 -25.79 6.14 6.28
C PHE A 436 -26.74 4.95 6.45
N GLU A 437 -27.93 5.22 6.97
CA GLU A 437 -29.04 4.29 7.06
C GLU A 437 -30.37 5.05 6.94
N CYS A 438 -31.32 4.47 6.24
CA CYS A 438 -32.67 5.03 6.10
C CYS A 438 -33.74 3.92 6.12
N SER A 439 -35.04 4.31 6.10
CA SER A 439 -36.15 3.38 6.14
C SER A 439 -36.35 2.56 4.84
N SER A 440 -35.66 2.88 3.75
CA SER A 440 -35.74 2.14 2.48
C SER A 440 -34.66 1.07 2.38
N PRO A 441 -35.01 -0.23 2.37
CA PRO A 441 -34.01 -1.31 2.21
C PRO A 441 -33.25 -1.21 0.89
N LEU A 442 -33.88 -0.74 -0.20
CA LEU A 442 -33.24 -0.58 -1.51
C LEU A 442 -32.14 0.49 -1.48
N VAL A 443 -32.37 1.61 -0.78
CA VAL A 443 -31.38 2.67 -0.65
C VAL A 443 -30.23 2.24 0.26
N ASN A 444 -30.51 1.51 1.32
CA ASN A 444 -29.45 0.92 2.17
C ASN A 444 -28.61 -0.11 1.40
N GLN A 445 -29.25 -0.92 0.54
CA GLN A 445 -28.54 -1.86 -0.34
C GLN A 445 -27.67 -1.10 -1.37
N LEU A 446 -28.15 0.01 -1.93
CA LEU A 446 -27.35 0.87 -2.82
C LEU A 446 -26.10 1.38 -2.10
N GLN A 447 -26.24 1.91 -0.89
CA GLN A 447 -25.10 2.37 -0.08
C GLN A 447 -24.11 1.23 0.20
N HIS A 448 -24.58 0.04 0.50
CA HIS A 448 -23.76 -1.15 0.66
C HIS A 448 -22.97 -1.46 -0.62
N ASN A 449 -23.65 -1.46 -1.77
CA ASN A 449 -23.02 -1.74 -3.07
C ASN A 449 -21.96 -0.68 -3.43
N ILE A 450 -22.24 0.61 -3.17
CA ILE A 450 -21.27 1.71 -3.38
C ILE A 450 -19.99 1.47 -2.58
N LEU A 451 -20.11 1.11 -1.29
CA LEU A 451 -18.95 0.84 -0.45
C LEU A 451 -18.14 -0.39 -0.91
N TRP A 452 -18.80 -1.44 -1.40
CA TRP A 452 -18.11 -2.62 -1.94
C TRP A 452 -17.49 -2.37 -3.30
N SER A 453 -18.13 -1.56 -4.15
CA SER A 453 -17.56 -1.11 -5.42
C SER A 453 -16.30 -0.27 -5.19
N LEU A 454 -16.34 0.66 -4.21
CA LEU A 454 -15.17 1.42 -3.79
C LEU A 454 -14.03 0.50 -3.34
N ARG A 455 -14.30 -0.45 -2.45
CA ARG A 455 -13.28 -1.41 -1.96
C ARG A 455 -12.74 -2.30 -3.08
N GLY A 456 -13.58 -2.66 -4.06
CA GLY A 456 -13.16 -3.48 -5.19
C GLY A 456 -12.23 -2.76 -6.15
N ASN A 457 -12.32 -1.43 -6.24
CA ASN A 457 -11.64 -0.64 -7.26
C ASN A 457 -10.61 0.37 -6.71
N PHE A 458 -10.55 0.61 -5.40
CA PHE A 458 -9.55 1.51 -4.82
C PHE A 458 -8.41 0.69 -4.17
N LEU A 459 -7.58 0.11 -5.03
CA LEU A 459 -6.41 -0.68 -4.63
C LEU A 459 -5.16 0.01 -5.21
N ASP A 460 -4.53 0.85 -4.41
CA ASP A 460 -3.37 1.69 -4.69
C ASP A 460 -3.63 2.83 -5.69
N VAL A 461 -4.38 2.57 -6.75
CA VAL A 461 -4.92 3.53 -7.72
C VAL A 461 -6.43 3.31 -7.88
N PRO A 462 -7.21 4.29 -8.38
CA PRO A 462 -8.64 4.11 -8.66
C PRO A 462 -8.82 3.29 -9.93
N THR A 463 -8.83 1.96 -9.82
CA THR A 463 -8.96 1.05 -10.97
C THR A 463 -10.38 1.03 -11.51
N ASP A 464 -10.53 0.80 -12.82
CA ASP A 464 -11.81 0.63 -13.52
C ASP A 464 -12.49 -0.69 -13.20
N CYS A 465 -11.72 -1.73 -12.91
CA CYS A 465 -12.21 -3.07 -12.63
C CYS A 465 -11.24 -3.86 -11.76
N PRO A 466 -11.73 -4.88 -10.99
CA PRO A 466 -10.86 -5.68 -10.14
C PRO A 466 -10.46 -7.04 -10.72
N GLN A 467 -11.06 -7.51 -11.86
CA GLN A 467 -11.01 -8.94 -12.22
C GLN A 467 -10.32 -9.27 -13.54
N ARG A 468 -10.47 -8.42 -14.58
CA ARG A 468 -9.99 -8.71 -15.92
C ARG A 468 -8.58 -8.16 -16.18
N ASP A 469 -8.06 -8.37 -17.37
CA ASP A 469 -6.80 -7.80 -17.88
C ASP A 469 -7.00 -6.31 -18.27
N GLU A 470 -7.05 -5.45 -17.32
CA GLU A 470 -7.16 -3.99 -17.42
C GLU A 470 -6.67 -3.39 -16.09
N ARG A 471 -7.57 -3.16 -15.12
CA ARG A 471 -7.27 -2.71 -13.75
C ARG A 471 -6.40 -1.46 -13.75
N LEU A 472 -6.78 -0.48 -14.57
CA LEU A 472 -6.04 0.77 -14.79
C LEU A 472 -6.69 1.93 -14.07
N GLY A 473 -5.90 2.94 -13.70
CA GLY A 473 -6.39 4.17 -13.09
C GLY A 473 -7.00 5.13 -14.11
N TRP A 474 -8.16 4.77 -14.68
CA TRP A 474 -8.87 5.59 -15.64
C TRP A 474 -9.32 6.92 -15.04
N THR A 475 -8.93 8.01 -15.69
CA THR A 475 -9.23 9.36 -15.20
C THR A 475 -10.71 9.70 -15.25
N GLY A 476 -11.44 9.24 -16.27
CA GLY A 476 -12.90 9.42 -16.37
C GLY A 476 -13.66 8.73 -15.23
N ASP A 477 -13.33 7.47 -14.93
CA ASP A 477 -13.92 6.70 -13.84
C ASP A 477 -13.62 7.34 -12.48
N ALA A 478 -12.37 7.73 -12.25
CA ALA A 478 -11.94 8.42 -11.04
C ALA A 478 -12.68 9.75 -10.84
N LEU A 479 -12.82 10.54 -11.91
CA LEU A 479 -13.53 11.81 -11.89
C LEU A 479 -14.98 11.68 -11.40
N VAL A 480 -15.71 10.74 -12.02
CA VAL A 480 -17.14 10.55 -11.72
C VAL A 480 -17.34 10.04 -10.31
N PHE A 481 -16.44 9.20 -9.82
CA PHE A 481 -16.58 8.58 -8.50
C PHE A 481 -15.97 9.40 -7.36
N ALA A 482 -15.08 10.37 -7.63
CA ALA A 482 -14.37 11.14 -6.59
C ALA A 482 -15.30 11.79 -5.55
N PRO A 483 -16.42 12.47 -5.91
CA PRO A 483 -17.33 13.02 -4.91
C PRO A 483 -17.94 11.95 -4.01
N THR A 484 -18.33 10.81 -4.60
CA THR A 484 -18.91 9.67 -3.86
C THR A 484 -17.88 9.06 -2.91
N ALA A 485 -16.63 8.92 -3.34
CA ALA A 485 -15.54 8.44 -2.48
C ALA A 485 -15.31 9.38 -1.29
N CYS A 486 -15.15 10.68 -1.54
CA CYS A 486 -14.93 11.70 -0.50
C CYS A 486 -16.09 11.78 0.49
N PHE A 487 -17.32 11.49 0.06
CA PHE A 487 -18.49 11.45 0.94
C PHE A 487 -18.46 10.26 1.90
N ASN A 488 -17.91 9.12 1.49
CA ASN A 488 -17.94 7.86 2.24
C ASN A 488 -16.68 7.61 3.07
N VAL A 489 -15.51 8.01 2.56
CA VAL A 489 -14.21 7.72 3.18
C VAL A 489 -13.30 8.96 3.16
N ASN A 490 -12.28 8.96 4.00
CA ASN A 490 -11.19 9.94 3.90
C ASN A 490 -10.34 9.64 2.65
N ALA A 491 -10.82 10.11 1.49
CA ALA A 491 -10.20 9.86 0.20
C ALA A 491 -9.08 10.87 -0.17
N ALA A 492 -8.90 11.95 0.61
CA ALA A 492 -7.94 12.99 0.29
C ALA A 492 -6.50 12.45 0.11
N PRO A 493 -5.92 11.66 1.03
CA PRO A 493 -4.56 11.15 0.83
C PRO A 493 -4.45 10.17 -0.35
N PHE A 494 -5.51 9.41 -0.66
CA PHE A 494 -5.54 8.52 -1.82
C PHE A 494 -5.47 9.28 -3.13
N PHE A 495 -6.35 10.27 -3.32
CA PHE A 495 -6.33 11.10 -4.53
C PHE A 495 -5.10 12.00 -4.59
N SER A 496 -4.61 12.53 -3.45
CA SER A 496 -3.37 13.33 -3.44
C SER A 496 -2.16 12.54 -3.93
N LYS A 497 -2.05 11.24 -3.58
CA LYS A 497 -1.03 10.34 -4.13
C LYS A 497 -1.18 10.18 -5.64
N TRP A 498 -2.40 9.89 -6.10
CA TRP A 498 -2.69 9.62 -7.51
C TRP A 498 -2.56 10.87 -8.39
N LEU A 499 -2.99 12.03 -7.92
CA LEU A 499 -2.84 13.31 -8.64
C LEU A 499 -1.37 13.71 -8.85
N LYS A 500 -0.46 13.33 -7.94
CA LYS A 500 0.98 13.54 -8.16
C LYS A 500 1.51 12.72 -9.33
N ASP A 501 0.97 11.52 -9.56
CA ASP A 501 1.30 10.71 -10.72
C ASP A 501 0.65 11.29 -12.00
N LEU A 502 -0.59 11.79 -11.92
CA LEU A 502 -1.23 12.51 -13.02
C LEU A 502 -0.39 13.72 -13.46
N TYR A 503 0.03 14.55 -12.51
CA TYR A 503 0.90 15.71 -12.79
C TYR A 503 2.24 15.26 -13.42
N ALA A 504 2.85 14.22 -12.90
CA ALA A 504 4.09 13.68 -13.42
C ALA A 504 3.94 13.15 -14.86
N ASP A 505 2.79 12.57 -15.19
CA ASP A 505 2.52 11.98 -16.51
C ASP A 505 1.93 12.98 -17.51
N GLN A 506 1.50 14.16 -17.08
CA GLN A 506 1.06 15.22 -17.98
C GLN A 506 2.16 15.59 -18.96
N ARG A 507 1.82 15.72 -20.24
CA ARG A 507 2.77 16.11 -21.29
C ARG A 507 3.13 17.60 -21.21
N GLN A 508 4.23 17.97 -21.83
CA GLN A 508 4.69 19.38 -21.89
C GLN A 508 3.71 20.32 -22.58
N ASP A 509 2.89 19.80 -23.51
CA ASP A 509 1.82 20.56 -24.18
C ASP A 509 0.55 20.71 -23.32
N GLY A 510 0.55 20.18 -22.10
CA GLY A 510 -0.55 20.22 -21.16
C GLY A 510 -1.55 19.07 -21.29
N ALA A 511 -1.38 18.15 -22.23
CA ALA A 511 -2.30 17.04 -22.42
C ALA A 511 -2.28 16.07 -21.21
N VAL A 512 -3.45 15.73 -20.72
CA VAL A 512 -3.68 14.84 -19.56
C VAL A 512 -3.86 13.39 -20.05
N PRO A 513 -3.20 12.40 -19.42
CA PRO A 513 -3.35 11.01 -19.80
C PRO A 513 -4.74 10.45 -19.48
N TRP A 514 -5.19 9.45 -20.23
CA TRP A 514 -6.45 8.75 -19.97
C TRP A 514 -6.38 7.84 -18.75
N VAL A 515 -5.21 7.26 -18.50
CA VAL A 515 -4.94 6.40 -17.36
C VAL A 515 -3.74 6.92 -16.55
N VAL A 516 -3.76 6.75 -15.25
CA VAL A 516 -2.69 7.17 -14.35
C VAL A 516 -2.39 6.04 -13.35
N PRO A 517 -1.15 5.59 -13.24
CA PRO A 517 0.03 5.95 -14.04
C PRO A 517 -0.14 5.65 -15.55
N MET A 518 0.50 6.49 -16.38
CA MET A 518 0.43 6.32 -17.84
C MET A 518 1.23 5.09 -18.26
N MET A 519 0.52 4.14 -18.89
CA MET A 519 1.11 2.90 -19.37
C MET A 519 0.71 2.59 -20.83
N LEU A 520 -0.16 3.38 -21.42
CA LEU A 520 -0.58 3.20 -22.81
C LEU A 520 0.52 3.72 -23.74
N THR A 521 1.32 2.81 -24.25
CA THR A 521 2.31 3.11 -25.30
C THR A 521 1.65 3.06 -26.66
N ASP A 522 2.05 3.91 -27.58
CA ASP A 522 1.60 3.93 -29.00
C ASP A 522 0.07 3.93 -29.19
N GLY A 523 -0.65 4.72 -28.38
CA GLY A 523 -2.11 4.85 -28.48
C GLY A 523 -2.88 3.65 -27.94
N GLY A 524 -2.25 2.82 -27.08
CA GLY A 524 -2.88 1.66 -26.47
C GLY A 524 -3.32 0.59 -27.46
N GLY A 525 -2.70 0.53 -28.65
CA GLY A 525 -3.06 -0.43 -29.70
C GLY A 525 -4.46 -0.25 -30.27
N THR A 526 -5.21 0.78 -29.85
CA THR A 526 -6.58 1.03 -30.31
C THR A 526 -6.62 1.77 -31.65
N GLY A 527 -5.48 2.34 -32.08
CA GLY A 527 -5.38 3.18 -33.27
C GLY A 527 -6.13 4.51 -33.19
N TRP A 528 -6.66 4.86 -32.01
CA TRP A 528 -7.55 6.01 -31.84
C TRP A 528 -6.83 7.28 -31.39
N SER A 529 -5.80 7.15 -30.56
CA SER A 529 -4.95 8.26 -30.11
C SER A 529 -3.75 7.75 -29.30
N ASP A 530 -2.91 8.69 -28.88
CA ASP A 530 -1.75 8.44 -28.02
C ASP A 530 -2.09 8.29 -26.52
N GLY A 531 -3.36 8.15 -26.15
CA GLY A 531 -3.80 7.97 -24.77
C GLY A 531 -3.93 9.27 -23.97
N TYR A 532 -4.02 10.42 -24.64
CA TYR A 532 -4.10 11.74 -24.01
C TYR A 532 -5.28 12.58 -24.52
N GLY A 533 -5.72 13.53 -23.71
CA GLY A 533 -6.53 14.69 -24.13
C GLY A 533 -8.00 14.41 -24.42
N ALA A 534 -8.62 13.37 -23.89
CA ALA A 534 -10.05 13.11 -24.07
C ALA A 534 -10.91 13.96 -23.11
N ALA A 535 -11.92 14.65 -23.65
CA ALA A 535 -12.94 15.31 -22.84
C ALA A 535 -13.66 14.30 -21.93
N GLY A 536 -13.98 14.70 -20.70
CA GLY A 536 -14.56 13.83 -19.68
C GLY A 536 -13.52 12.97 -18.92
N TRP A 537 -12.39 12.64 -19.54
CA TRP A 537 -11.26 11.98 -18.86
C TRP A 537 -10.23 13.00 -18.40
N ALA A 538 -9.74 13.84 -19.29
CA ALA A 538 -8.76 14.90 -18.99
C ALA A 538 -9.26 15.90 -17.95
N ASP A 539 -10.57 16.08 -17.84
CA ASP A 539 -11.20 16.97 -16.86
C ASP A 539 -10.90 16.57 -15.41
N ALA A 540 -10.48 15.32 -15.17
CA ALA A 540 -10.05 14.85 -13.85
C ALA A 540 -8.93 15.72 -13.23
N ALA A 541 -8.02 16.25 -14.07
CA ALA A 541 -6.91 17.10 -13.62
C ALA A 541 -7.39 18.41 -12.95
N VAL A 542 -8.58 18.88 -13.29
CA VAL A 542 -9.17 20.10 -12.74
C VAL A 542 -10.24 19.79 -11.70
N MET A 543 -11.10 18.82 -12.01
CA MET A 543 -12.29 18.55 -11.20
C MET A 543 -11.98 17.81 -9.90
N ILE A 544 -11.05 16.86 -9.89
CA ILE A 544 -10.72 16.13 -8.66
C ILE A 544 -10.06 17.05 -7.62
N PRO A 545 -9.06 17.90 -7.95
CA PRO A 545 -8.55 18.91 -7.02
C PRO A 545 -9.65 19.83 -6.46
N TRP A 546 -10.60 20.24 -7.31
CA TRP A 546 -11.73 21.04 -6.89
C TRP A 546 -12.65 20.29 -5.90
N VAL A 547 -12.93 19.01 -6.14
CA VAL A 547 -13.70 18.16 -5.21
C VAL A 547 -12.97 18.05 -3.86
N LEU A 548 -11.65 17.85 -3.87
CA LEU A 548 -10.86 17.77 -2.64
C LEU A 548 -10.89 19.09 -1.87
N TYR A 549 -10.77 20.22 -2.56
CA TYR A 549 -10.93 21.53 -1.93
C TYR A 549 -12.32 21.70 -1.30
N GLN A 550 -13.39 21.38 -2.02
CA GLN A 550 -14.76 21.50 -1.51
C GLN A 550 -15.03 20.60 -0.31
N GLN A 551 -14.47 19.39 -0.28
CA GLN A 551 -14.73 18.40 0.77
C GLN A 551 -13.83 18.56 2.00
N TYR A 552 -12.58 18.97 1.80
CA TYR A 552 -11.55 18.98 2.85
C TYR A 552 -10.98 20.38 3.15
N GLY A 553 -11.31 21.40 2.37
CA GLY A 553 -10.73 22.73 2.48
C GLY A 553 -9.23 22.76 2.10
N ASP A 554 -8.79 21.83 1.26
CA ASP A 554 -7.38 21.71 0.86
C ASP A 554 -7.04 22.71 -0.25
N GLU A 555 -6.59 23.90 0.13
CA GLU A 555 -6.16 24.93 -0.81
C GLU A 555 -4.84 24.57 -1.51
N ARG A 556 -3.95 23.81 -0.82
CA ARG A 556 -2.65 23.44 -1.38
C ARG A 556 -2.80 22.55 -2.61
N ILE A 557 -3.79 21.64 -2.62
CA ILE A 557 -4.02 20.76 -3.77
C ILE A 557 -4.41 21.56 -5.04
N LEU A 558 -5.13 22.68 -4.88
CA LEU A 558 -5.46 23.56 -6.01
C LEU A 558 -4.21 24.25 -6.58
N MET A 559 -3.28 24.64 -5.70
CA MET A 559 -2.02 25.29 -6.13
C MET A 559 -1.07 24.30 -6.78
N GLU A 560 -1.01 23.07 -6.28
CA GLU A 560 -0.10 22.03 -6.78
C GLU A 560 -0.59 21.42 -8.10
N GLN A 561 -1.88 21.36 -8.32
CA GLN A 561 -2.50 20.68 -9.47
C GLN A 561 -3.07 21.61 -10.52
#